data_12dee1187666e15aa747b38030faac72
#
_entry.id   12dee1187666e15aa747b38030faac72
#
_cell.length_a   1.000
_cell.length_b   1.000
_cell.length_c   1.000
_cell.angle_alpha   90.00
_cell.angle_beta   90.00
_cell.angle_gamma   90.00
#
_symmetry.space_group_name_H-M   'P 1'
#
loop_
_entity.id
_entity.type
_entity.pdbx_description
1 polymer ?
#
loop_
_entity_poly.entity_id
_entity_poly.type
_entity_poly.pdbx_seq_one_letter_code
_entity_poly.pdbx_strand_id
1 'polypeptide(L)'
;MKNIKRSIDKQNNRLIGMKSHDCHIMITRILPVAIRGLMEPWVQKTVLDLCNFFDTISQKSITKNHCFQLKEEIVVILCELEMYFPPSFFDIMVHLMVHIVDEIQDLGPAFLHDMYALERFNGVVKQFVRNRSQPDGSIV
;
A
#
# COMPACT_ATOMS: atom_id res chain seq x y z
N MET A 1 9.53 -11.93 9.92
CA MET A 1 9.47 -10.49 10.19
C MET A 1 10.89 -9.97 10.37
N LYS A 2 11.43 -9.24 9.40
CA LYS A 2 12.68 -8.50 9.64
C LYS A 2 12.39 -7.42 10.66
N ASN A 3 13.32 -7.24 11.59
CA ASN A 3 13.20 -6.38 12.77
C ASN A 3 12.88 -4.92 12.37
N ILE A 4 11.63 -4.51 12.47
CA ILE A 4 11.13 -3.14 12.14
C ILE A 4 11.98 -2.07 12.86
N LYS A 5 12.56 -2.39 14.02
CA LYS A 5 13.48 -1.48 14.73
C LYS A 5 14.66 -0.98 13.87
N ARG A 6 15.10 -1.78 12.87
CA ARG A 6 16.18 -1.38 11.95
C ARG A 6 15.72 -0.41 10.84
N SER A 7 14.41 -0.31 10.63
CA SER A 7 13.84 0.58 9.63
C SER A 7 13.46 1.95 10.19
N ILE A 8 13.66 2.18 11.49
CA ILE A 8 13.33 3.46 12.15
C ILE A 8 14.61 4.28 12.29
N ASP A 9 14.69 5.35 11.51
CA ASP A 9 15.67 6.43 11.71
C ASP A 9 15.12 7.41 12.75
N LYS A 10 15.59 7.28 13.97
CA LYS A 10 15.14 8.13 15.10
C LYS A 10 15.62 9.58 14.99
N GLN A 11 16.72 9.84 14.28
CA GLN A 11 17.28 11.19 14.15
C GLN A 11 16.43 12.05 13.19
N ASN A 12 15.94 11.43 12.11
CA ASN A 12 15.17 12.14 11.08
C ASN A 12 13.67 11.80 11.12
N ASN A 13 13.18 11.05 12.10
CA ASN A 13 11.78 10.57 12.20
C ASN A 13 11.29 9.93 10.89
N ARG A 14 12.12 9.06 10.27
CA ARG A 14 11.82 8.42 8.98
C ARG A 14 11.83 6.92 9.09
N LEU A 15 11.00 6.30 8.26
CA LEU A 15 11.04 4.85 8.01
C LEU A 15 11.92 4.61 6.78
N ILE A 16 13.01 3.83 6.93
CA ILE A 16 13.99 3.60 5.89
C ILE A 16 14.04 2.12 5.52
N GLY A 17 14.15 1.83 4.21
CA GLY A 17 14.39 0.49 3.71
C GLY A 17 13.25 -0.50 3.96
N MET A 18 12.02 -0.01 4.11
CA MET A 18 10.83 -0.84 4.19
C MET A 18 10.53 -1.46 2.82
N LYS A 19 10.20 -2.74 2.83
CA LYS A 19 9.69 -3.45 1.67
C LYS A 19 8.17 -3.32 1.62
N SER A 20 7.55 -3.54 0.47
CA SER A 20 6.09 -3.51 0.29
C SER A 20 5.35 -4.36 1.32
N HIS A 21 5.86 -5.57 1.63
CA HIS A 21 5.30 -6.42 2.69
C HIS A 21 5.39 -5.77 4.08
N ASP A 22 6.48 -5.06 4.39
CA ASP A 22 6.64 -4.37 5.67
C ASP A 22 5.67 -3.18 5.76
N CYS A 23 5.44 -2.47 4.64
CA CYS A 23 4.45 -1.40 4.53
C CYS A 23 3.02 -1.94 4.75
N HIS A 24 2.69 -3.08 4.14
CA HIS A 24 1.40 -3.72 4.33
C HIS A 24 1.16 -4.08 5.82
N ILE A 25 2.13 -4.72 6.48
CA ILE A 25 2.03 -5.03 7.92
C ILE A 25 1.92 -3.74 8.76
N MET A 26 2.66 -2.70 8.37
CA MET A 26 2.60 -1.40 9.06
C MET A 26 1.19 -0.84 9.03
N ILE A 27 0.57 -0.77 7.84
CA ILE A 27 -0.77 -0.19 7.66
C ILE A 27 -1.84 -1.08 8.30
N THR A 28 -1.81 -2.40 8.08
CA THR A 28 -2.92 -3.27 8.49
C THR A 28 -2.83 -3.75 9.94
N ARG A 29 -1.65 -3.77 10.56
CA ARG A 29 -1.48 -4.34 11.90
C ARG A 29 -0.90 -3.38 12.93
N ILE A 30 0.11 -2.60 12.55
CA ILE A 30 0.83 -1.76 13.52
C ILE A 30 0.13 -0.42 13.71
N LEU A 31 -0.19 0.27 12.63
CA LEU A 31 -0.81 1.59 12.65
C LEU A 31 -2.14 1.61 13.44
N PRO A 32 -3.07 0.64 13.25
CA PRO A 32 -4.31 0.60 14.03
C PRO A 32 -4.13 0.54 15.54
N VAL A 33 -3.02 -0.06 15.98
CA VAL A 33 -2.70 -0.13 17.42
C VAL A 33 -1.96 1.12 17.88
N ALA A 34 -1.03 1.60 17.06
CA ALA A 34 -0.15 2.72 17.41
C ALA A 34 -0.90 4.07 17.56
N ILE A 35 -1.96 4.29 16.77
CA ILE A 35 -2.70 5.56 16.80
C ILE A 35 -3.74 5.65 17.93
N ARG A 36 -3.95 4.57 18.68
CA ARG A 36 -4.94 4.58 19.79
C ARG A 36 -4.56 5.59 20.84
N GLY A 37 -5.49 6.54 21.08
CA GLY A 37 -5.32 7.58 22.09
C GLY A 37 -4.31 8.69 21.72
N LEU A 38 -3.77 8.68 20.49
CA LEU A 38 -2.85 9.72 20.01
C LEU A 38 -3.52 10.80 19.15
N MET A 39 -4.72 10.51 18.65
CA MET A 39 -5.46 11.38 17.73
C MET A 39 -6.86 11.64 18.25
N GLU A 40 -7.47 12.70 17.76
CA GLU A 40 -8.89 12.97 17.98
C GLU A 40 -9.74 11.79 17.47
N PRO A 41 -10.83 11.43 18.16
CA PRO A 41 -11.60 10.21 17.88
C PRO A 41 -12.09 10.09 16.43
N TRP A 42 -12.52 11.20 15.82
CA TRP A 42 -12.96 11.20 14.41
C TRP A 42 -11.82 10.97 13.43
N VAL A 43 -10.66 11.62 13.63
CA VAL A 43 -9.46 11.40 12.80
C VAL A 43 -8.97 9.97 12.93
N GLN A 44 -8.93 9.47 14.18
CA GLN A 44 -8.56 8.08 14.46
C GLN A 44 -9.48 7.10 13.73
N LYS A 45 -10.80 7.35 13.74
CA LYS A 45 -11.78 6.52 13.03
C LYS A 45 -11.48 6.46 11.54
N THR A 46 -11.33 7.60 10.88
CA THR A 46 -11.04 7.67 9.44
C THR A 46 -9.75 6.94 9.06
N VAL A 47 -8.68 7.08 9.87
CA VAL A 47 -7.44 6.34 9.63
C VAL A 47 -7.61 4.84 9.86
N LEU A 48 -8.41 4.41 10.83
CA LEU A 48 -8.74 3.00 11.06
C LEU A 48 -9.56 2.43 9.90
N ASP A 49 -10.54 3.17 9.38
CA ASP A 49 -11.34 2.77 8.23
C ASP A 49 -10.45 2.60 6.99
N LEU A 50 -9.49 3.49 6.78
CA LEU A 50 -8.47 3.34 5.72
C LEU A 50 -7.62 2.08 5.92
N CYS A 51 -7.18 1.79 7.14
CA CYS A 51 -6.42 0.56 7.45
C CYS A 51 -7.25 -0.70 7.16
N ASN A 52 -8.54 -0.69 7.52
CA ASN A 52 -9.47 -1.79 7.24
C ASN A 52 -9.70 -1.96 5.73
N PHE A 53 -9.81 -0.86 4.99
CA PHE A 53 -9.88 -0.90 3.52
C PHE A 53 -8.68 -1.64 2.93
N PHE A 54 -7.44 -1.28 3.33
CA PHE A 54 -6.23 -1.96 2.88
C PHE A 54 -6.17 -3.44 3.26
N ASP A 55 -6.63 -3.80 4.47
CA ASP A 55 -6.69 -5.22 4.89
C ASP A 55 -7.71 -5.98 4.03
N THR A 56 -8.85 -5.37 3.71
CA THR A 56 -9.92 -5.99 2.92
C THR A 56 -9.53 -6.21 1.46
N ILE A 57 -8.97 -5.20 0.77
CA ILE A 57 -8.55 -5.35 -0.63
C ILE A 57 -7.39 -6.34 -0.81
N SER A 58 -6.64 -6.60 0.26
CA SER A 58 -5.54 -7.57 0.29
C SER A 58 -5.99 -9.02 0.52
N GLN A 59 -7.29 -9.25 0.71
CA GLN A 59 -7.83 -10.60 0.92
C GLN A 59 -7.79 -11.42 -0.37
N LYS A 60 -7.67 -12.74 -0.21
CA LYS A 60 -7.62 -13.69 -1.35
C LYS A 60 -8.95 -13.85 -2.07
N SER A 61 -10.05 -13.48 -1.44
CA SER A 61 -11.39 -13.55 -2.03
C SER A 61 -12.24 -12.40 -1.50
N ILE A 62 -12.89 -11.70 -2.42
CA ILE A 62 -13.81 -10.60 -2.12
C ILE A 62 -15.09 -10.86 -2.91
N THR A 63 -16.24 -10.75 -2.25
CA THR A 63 -17.54 -10.91 -2.94
C THR A 63 -17.89 -9.66 -3.72
N LYS A 64 -18.62 -9.80 -4.83
CA LYS A 64 -19.05 -8.64 -5.64
C LYS A 64 -19.82 -7.60 -4.83
N ASN A 65 -20.72 -8.04 -3.95
CA ASN A 65 -21.47 -7.13 -3.10
C ASN A 65 -20.55 -6.31 -2.16
N HIS A 66 -19.50 -6.95 -1.64
CA HIS A 66 -18.52 -6.28 -0.80
C HIS A 66 -17.67 -5.27 -1.60
N CYS A 67 -17.36 -5.54 -2.87
CA CYS A 67 -16.68 -4.56 -3.72
C CYS A 67 -17.52 -3.28 -3.91
N PHE A 68 -18.83 -3.40 -4.11
CA PHE A 68 -19.70 -2.22 -4.20
C PHE A 68 -19.65 -1.37 -2.92
N GLN A 69 -19.73 -2.02 -1.75
CA GLN A 69 -19.63 -1.32 -0.47
C GLN A 69 -18.27 -0.63 -0.29
N LEU A 70 -17.17 -1.35 -0.60
CA LEU A 70 -15.82 -0.80 -0.54
C LEU A 70 -15.62 0.44 -1.44
N LYS A 71 -16.28 0.46 -2.59
CA LYS A 71 -16.21 1.61 -3.51
C LYS A 71 -16.85 2.85 -2.90
N GLU A 72 -17.98 2.71 -2.23
CA GLU A 72 -18.62 3.82 -1.53
C GLU A 72 -17.81 4.23 -0.30
N GLU A 73 -17.33 3.26 0.48
CA GLU A 73 -16.55 3.49 1.69
C GLU A 73 -15.25 4.27 1.40
N ILE A 74 -14.49 3.90 0.35
CA ILE A 74 -13.22 4.58 0.06
C ILE A 74 -13.43 6.05 -0.32
N VAL A 75 -14.51 6.37 -1.04
CA VAL A 75 -14.83 7.77 -1.38
C VAL A 75 -15.09 8.58 -0.11
N VAL A 76 -15.87 8.04 0.83
CA VAL A 76 -16.14 8.71 2.11
C VAL A 76 -14.85 8.88 2.91
N ILE A 77 -14.02 7.84 3.02
CA ILE A 77 -12.73 7.90 3.71
C ILE A 77 -11.84 9.00 3.13
N LEU A 78 -11.75 9.10 1.80
CA LEU A 78 -10.92 10.12 1.15
C LEU A 78 -11.45 11.54 1.39
N CYS A 79 -12.77 11.75 1.33
CA CYS A 79 -13.38 13.03 1.66
C CYS A 79 -13.13 13.41 3.12
N GLU A 80 -13.22 12.47 4.06
CA GLU A 80 -12.89 12.73 5.47
C GLU A 80 -11.40 13.06 5.65
N LEU A 81 -10.50 12.36 4.96
CA LEU A 81 -9.07 12.66 5.01
C LEU A 81 -8.76 14.07 4.49
N GLU A 82 -9.45 14.53 3.44
CA GLU A 82 -9.30 15.91 2.94
C GLU A 82 -9.63 16.98 3.98
N MET A 83 -10.53 16.69 4.92
CA MET A 83 -10.86 17.61 6.01
C MET A 83 -9.75 17.69 7.07
N TYR A 84 -8.92 16.65 7.21
CA TYR A 84 -7.96 16.53 8.31
C TYR A 84 -6.51 16.69 7.87
N PHE A 85 -6.18 16.40 6.62
CA PHE A 85 -4.82 16.39 6.12
C PHE A 85 -4.57 17.49 5.09
N PRO A 86 -3.35 18.08 5.05
CA PRO A 86 -3.03 19.11 4.09
C PRO A 86 -3.00 18.59 2.65
N PRO A 87 -3.19 19.44 1.63
CA PRO A 87 -3.19 19.04 0.21
C PRO A 87 -1.94 18.27 -0.22
N SER A 88 -0.79 18.49 0.42
CA SER A 88 0.45 17.76 0.15
C SER A 88 0.40 16.27 0.50
N PHE A 89 -0.62 15.83 1.23
CA PHE A 89 -0.86 14.42 1.53
C PHE A 89 -1.46 13.69 0.31
N PHE A 90 -2.20 14.42 -0.53
CA PHE A 90 -2.97 13.84 -1.64
C PHE A 90 -2.13 13.80 -2.92
N ASP A 91 -1.40 12.71 -3.09
CA ASP A 91 -0.68 12.40 -4.32
C ASP A 91 -1.47 11.44 -5.22
N ILE A 92 -0.87 11.06 -6.34
CA ILE A 92 -1.46 10.11 -7.29
C ILE A 92 -1.80 8.76 -6.64
N MET A 93 -1.06 8.33 -5.63
CA MET A 93 -1.28 7.05 -4.96
C MET A 93 -2.58 7.05 -4.15
N VAL A 94 -2.92 8.20 -3.55
CA VAL A 94 -4.20 8.38 -2.85
C VAL A 94 -5.36 8.35 -3.85
N HIS A 95 -5.21 9.00 -5.01
CA HIS A 95 -6.21 8.97 -6.08
C HIS A 95 -6.45 7.55 -6.61
N LEU A 96 -5.40 6.76 -6.78
CA LEU A 96 -5.52 5.39 -7.30
C LEU A 96 -6.34 4.46 -6.39
N MET A 97 -6.52 4.78 -5.11
CA MET A 97 -7.35 3.96 -4.21
C MET A 97 -8.81 3.88 -4.64
N VAL A 98 -9.33 4.89 -5.33
CA VAL A 98 -10.70 4.86 -5.88
C VAL A 98 -10.81 3.83 -7.01
N HIS A 99 -9.77 3.67 -7.82
CA HIS A 99 -9.78 2.80 -8.99
C HIS A 99 -9.46 1.35 -8.68
N ILE A 100 -8.72 1.06 -7.59
CA ILE A 100 -8.32 -0.31 -7.26
C ILE A 100 -9.52 -1.24 -7.03
N VAL A 101 -10.64 -0.71 -6.56
CA VAL A 101 -11.87 -1.50 -6.35
C VAL A 101 -12.48 -1.92 -7.68
N ASP A 102 -12.47 -1.04 -8.69
CA ASP A 102 -12.93 -1.35 -10.05
C ASP A 102 -12.02 -2.41 -10.68
N GLU A 103 -10.71 -2.27 -10.52
CA GLU A 103 -9.75 -3.28 -10.98
C GLU A 103 -9.98 -4.65 -10.33
N ILE A 104 -10.28 -4.69 -9.03
CA ILE A 104 -10.61 -5.96 -8.34
C ILE A 104 -11.91 -6.57 -8.88
N GLN A 105 -12.90 -5.76 -9.27
CA GLN A 105 -14.13 -6.27 -9.86
C GLN A 105 -13.89 -6.89 -11.24
N ASP A 106 -13.03 -6.29 -12.04
CA ASP A 106 -12.78 -6.69 -13.43
C ASP A 106 -11.74 -7.82 -13.53
N LEU A 107 -10.69 -7.76 -12.74
CA LEU A 107 -9.52 -8.64 -12.82
C LEU A 107 -9.44 -9.68 -11.68
N GLY A 108 -10.29 -9.55 -10.67
CA GLY A 108 -10.24 -10.38 -9.46
C GLY A 108 -9.37 -9.78 -8.35
N PRO A 109 -9.14 -10.53 -7.25
CA PRO A 109 -8.41 -10.06 -6.08
C PRO A 109 -7.02 -9.54 -6.42
N ALA A 110 -6.59 -8.45 -5.78
CA ALA A 110 -5.35 -7.73 -6.09
C ALA A 110 -4.09 -8.63 -6.11
N PHE A 111 -4.04 -9.68 -5.28
CA PHE A 111 -2.89 -10.60 -5.25
C PHE A 111 -2.68 -11.40 -6.56
N LEU A 112 -3.70 -11.52 -7.42
CA LEU A 112 -3.59 -12.25 -8.69
C LEU A 112 -2.83 -11.45 -9.75
N HIS A 113 -2.85 -10.14 -9.65
CA HIS A 113 -2.19 -9.23 -10.58
C HIS A 113 -1.16 -8.31 -9.91
N ASP A 114 -0.73 -8.68 -8.69
CA ASP A 114 0.42 -8.04 -8.10
C ASP A 114 1.70 -8.30 -8.93
N MET A 115 2.54 -7.28 -9.04
CA MET A 115 3.74 -7.33 -9.86
C MET A 115 4.95 -8.00 -9.16
N TYR A 116 4.80 -8.52 -7.95
CA TYR A 116 5.91 -9.06 -7.18
C TYR A 116 6.63 -10.22 -7.86
N ALA A 117 5.89 -11.09 -8.56
CA ALA A 117 6.49 -12.20 -9.31
C ALA A 117 7.35 -11.69 -10.47
N LEU A 118 6.83 -10.71 -11.23
CA LEU A 118 7.53 -10.08 -12.35
C LEU A 118 8.71 -9.22 -11.87
N GLU A 119 8.57 -8.46 -10.79
CA GLU A 119 9.67 -7.69 -10.19
C GLU A 119 10.81 -8.61 -9.75
N ARG A 120 10.49 -9.76 -9.14
CA ARG A 120 11.48 -10.75 -8.73
C ARG A 120 12.19 -11.35 -9.92
N PHE A 121 11.45 -11.70 -10.98
CA PHE A 121 12.01 -12.19 -12.24
C PHE A 121 12.91 -11.13 -12.89
N ASN A 122 12.45 -9.88 -12.99
CA ASN A 122 13.25 -8.76 -13.49
C ASN A 122 14.51 -8.54 -12.66
N GLY A 123 14.44 -8.76 -11.35
CA GLY A 123 15.60 -8.74 -10.46
C GLY A 123 16.67 -9.78 -10.84
N VAL A 124 16.24 -10.98 -11.23
CA VAL A 124 17.14 -12.05 -11.73
C VAL A 124 17.72 -11.65 -13.08
N VAL A 125 16.91 -11.19 -14.03
CA VAL A 125 17.35 -10.76 -15.37
C VAL A 125 18.39 -9.63 -15.27
N LYS A 126 18.16 -8.67 -14.38
CA LYS A 126 19.12 -7.58 -14.12
C LYS A 126 20.50 -8.06 -13.67
N GLN A 127 20.61 -9.23 -13.04
CA GLN A 127 21.89 -9.80 -12.62
C GLN A 127 22.74 -10.32 -13.81
N PHE A 128 22.11 -10.63 -14.95
CA PHE A 128 22.83 -11.02 -16.17
C PHE A 128 23.46 -9.83 -16.87
N VAL A 129 22.95 -8.62 -16.64
CA VAL A 129 23.50 -7.39 -17.22
C VAL A 129 24.77 -6.98 -16.45
N ARG A 130 25.94 -7.28 -17.02
CA ARG A 130 27.25 -6.92 -16.44
C ARG A 130 27.59 -5.45 -16.68
N ASN A 131 27.34 -4.96 -17.90
CA ASN A 131 27.58 -3.56 -18.27
C ASN A 131 26.25 -2.82 -18.47
N ARG A 132 25.89 -1.92 -17.53
CA ARG A 132 24.65 -1.15 -17.58
C ARG A 132 24.59 -0.13 -18.70
N SER A 133 25.76 0.29 -19.25
CA SER A 133 25.81 1.24 -20.35
C SER A 133 25.60 0.56 -21.72
N GLN A 134 25.77 -0.76 -21.79
CA GLN A 134 25.55 -1.57 -22.98
C GLN A 134 24.88 -2.90 -22.56
N PRO A 135 23.61 -2.87 -22.21
CA PRO A 135 22.92 -4.03 -21.66
C PRO A 135 22.83 -5.19 -22.66
N ASP A 136 22.57 -4.90 -23.92
CA ASP A 136 22.41 -5.91 -24.98
C ASP A 136 23.69 -6.76 -25.20
N GLY A 137 24.84 -6.16 -25.14
CA GLY A 137 26.12 -6.86 -25.22
C GLY A 137 26.50 -7.70 -23.99
N SER A 138 25.72 -7.63 -22.95
CA SER A 138 25.92 -8.41 -21.71
C SER A 138 25.05 -9.66 -21.61
N ILE A 139 24.03 -9.76 -22.47
CA ILE A 139 23.01 -10.83 -22.43
C ILE A 139 23.30 -11.95 -23.45
N VAL A 140 24.26 -11.71 -24.36
CA VAL A 140 24.68 -12.68 -25.37
C VAL A 140 25.67 -13.73 -24.83
#